data_c8eb585ded77e2bf466b9a842066db9c
#
_entry.id   c8eb585ded77e2bf466b9a842066db9c
#
_cell.length_a   1.000
_cell.length_b   1.000
_cell.length_c   1.000
_cell.angle_alpha   90.00
_cell.angle_beta   90.00
_cell.angle_gamma   90.00
#
_symmetry.space_group_name_H-M   'P 1'
#
loop_
_entity.id
_entity.type
_entity.pdbx_description
1 polymer ?
#
loop_
_entity_poly.entity_id
_entity_poly.type
_entity_poly.pdbx_seq_one_letter_code
_entity_poly.pdbx_strand_id
1 'polypeptide(L)'
;MISVALSLLLALSPATVTEIPKNFLLTERDARRPLTAEQASEQGYQISDKLTEPLELNPCWHRRAVDRDRVAARTITLWTSGPSNSSEQLVIYKSPRAAHSALTRLRVEVKRCARKDDPSVPELKFQWRTSKAKAGDEAIGMGYRTWQDGSLNQTITGIVARRGSALMIYTTDEGVYGPGQLTKDARKMAAKACKLPGVC
;
A
#
# COMPACT_ATOMS: atom_id res chain seq x y z
N MET A 1 -60.06 21.13 2.62
CA MET A 1 -58.77 21.31 1.84
C MET A 1 -57.66 20.83 2.72
N ILE A 2 -57.07 19.69 2.40
CA ILE A 2 -55.96 19.08 3.19
C ILE A 2 -54.68 19.39 2.46
N SER A 3 -53.81 20.26 3.00
CA SER A 3 -52.49 20.54 2.51
C SER A 3 -51.54 19.41 2.92
N VAL A 4 -51.07 18.63 1.98
CA VAL A 4 -49.99 17.64 2.18
C VAL A 4 -48.67 18.36 1.99
N ALA A 5 -47.95 18.56 3.11
CA ALA A 5 -46.56 19.05 3.08
C ALA A 5 -45.62 17.93 2.63
N LEU A 6 -45.06 18.06 1.44
CA LEU A 6 -44.07 17.15 0.89
C LEU A 6 -42.72 17.50 1.47
N SER A 7 -42.25 16.77 2.50
CA SER A 7 -40.91 16.92 3.09
C SER A 7 -39.87 16.31 2.14
N LEU A 8 -39.10 17.17 1.46
CA LEU A 8 -37.98 16.77 0.62
C LEU A 8 -36.79 16.38 1.55
N LEU A 9 -36.60 15.10 1.77
CA LEU A 9 -35.36 14.58 2.40
C LEU A 9 -34.23 14.67 1.39
N LEU A 10 -33.43 15.72 1.50
CA LEU A 10 -32.13 15.83 0.83
C LEU A 10 -31.18 14.75 1.41
N ALA A 11 -31.02 13.65 0.70
CA ALA A 11 -30.00 12.66 1.00
C ALA A 11 -28.62 13.28 0.76
N LEU A 12 -27.96 13.73 1.83
CA LEU A 12 -26.57 14.12 1.80
C LEU A 12 -25.74 12.88 1.44
N SER A 13 -25.29 12.79 0.18
CA SER A 13 -24.31 11.79 -0.21
C SER A 13 -23.04 11.99 0.61
N PRO A 14 -22.51 10.95 1.26
CA PRO A 14 -21.26 11.08 2.00
C PRO A 14 -20.15 11.56 1.06
N ALA A 15 -19.42 12.59 1.50
CA ALA A 15 -18.27 13.10 0.75
C ALA A 15 -17.27 11.96 0.55
N THR A 16 -16.97 11.63 -0.70
CA THR A 16 -15.97 10.62 -1.05
C THR A 16 -14.62 11.27 -1.21
N VAL A 17 -13.57 10.67 -0.64
CA VAL A 17 -12.19 11.10 -0.86
C VAL A 17 -11.83 10.89 -2.32
N THR A 18 -11.42 11.95 -3.00
CA THR A 18 -10.91 11.91 -4.38
C THR A 18 -9.40 12.14 -4.44
N GLU A 19 -8.79 12.60 -3.34
CA GLU A 19 -7.37 12.89 -3.23
C GLU A 19 -6.87 12.65 -1.80
N ILE A 20 -5.66 12.11 -1.67
CA ILE A 20 -4.97 11.98 -0.38
C ILE A 20 -4.13 13.23 -0.17
N PRO A 21 -4.34 14.00 0.92
CA PRO A 21 -3.62 15.25 1.16
C PRO A 21 -2.10 15.08 1.16
N LYS A 22 -1.38 16.12 0.72
CA LYS A 22 0.08 16.17 0.84
C LYS A 22 0.49 16.05 2.31
N ASN A 23 1.59 15.36 2.57
CA ASN A 23 2.09 15.02 3.92
C ASN A 23 1.13 14.16 4.75
N PHE A 24 0.22 13.44 4.07
CA PHE A 24 -0.67 12.50 4.76
C PHE A 24 0.02 11.19 5.09
N LEU A 25 0.94 10.70 4.29
CA LEU A 25 1.72 9.50 4.61
C LEU A 25 2.59 9.73 5.86
N LEU A 26 2.95 8.67 6.58
CA LEU A 26 3.72 8.77 7.83
C LEU A 26 5.15 9.23 7.58
N THR A 27 5.75 8.72 6.50
CA THR A 27 7.16 8.96 6.15
C THR A 27 7.36 10.20 5.28
N GLU A 28 6.30 10.75 4.68
CA GLU A 28 6.40 11.81 3.68
C GLU A 28 7.02 13.10 4.22
N ARG A 29 6.68 13.50 5.45
CA ARG A 29 7.24 14.71 6.07
C ARG A 29 8.74 14.58 6.30
N ASP A 30 9.19 13.42 6.74
CA ASP A 30 10.60 13.20 7.02
C ASP A 30 11.41 13.07 5.72
N ALA A 31 10.85 12.45 4.69
CA ALA A 31 11.46 12.38 3.37
C ALA A 31 11.64 13.75 2.70
N ARG A 32 10.75 14.70 2.98
CA ARG A 32 10.81 16.08 2.43
C ARG A 32 11.75 17.01 3.18
N ARG A 33 12.44 16.56 4.22
CA ARG A 33 13.43 17.41 4.92
C ARG A 33 14.57 17.76 3.97
N PRO A 34 15.09 19.00 4.05
CA PRO A 34 16.28 19.36 3.30
C PRO A 34 17.43 18.40 3.62
N LEU A 35 18.08 17.92 2.58
CA LEU A 35 19.27 17.05 2.69
C LEU A 35 20.52 17.89 2.43
N THR A 36 21.64 17.52 3.05
CA THR A 36 22.95 18.01 2.64
C THR A 36 23.29 17.47 1.24
N ALA A 37 24.25 18.08 0.54
CA ALA A 37 24.68 17.61 -0.78
C ALA A 37 25.16 16.13 -0.74
N GLU A 38 25.85 15.73 0.32
CA GLU A 38 26.30 14.36 0.53
C GLU A 38 25.10 13.40 0.72
N GLN A 39 24.17 13.74 1.61
CA GLN A 39 22.95 12.95 1.79
C GLN A 39 22.12 12.82 0.52
N ALA A 40 22.01 13.91 -0.27
CA ALA A 40 21.26 13.90 -1.53
C ALA A 40 21.88 13.01 -2.62
N SER A 41 23.19 12.73 -2.55
CA SER A 41 23.86 11.77 -3.43
C SER A 41 23.63 10.31 -3.01
N GLU A 42 23.28 10.06 -1.74
CA GLU A 42 23.18 8.74 -1.17
C GLU A 42 21.75 8.25 -0.95
N GLN A 43 20.78 9.16 -0.90
CA GLN A 43 19.38 8.82 -0.64
C GLN A 43 18.41 9.74 -1.36
N GLY A 44 17.22 9.24 -1.60
CA GLY A 44 16.17 10.01 -2.23
C GLY A 44 14.79 9.43 -2.00
N TYR A 45 13.81 10.12 -2.55
CA TYR A 45 12.43 9.66 -2.52
C TYR A 45 11.68 10.02 -3.81
N GLN A 46 10.64 9.25 -4.07
CA GLN A 46 9.66 9.54 -5.11
C GLN A 46 8.27 9.49 -4.52
N ILE A 47 7.40 10.42 -4.92
CA ILE A 47 5.98 10.40 -4.55
C ILE A 47 5.15 10.31 -5.82
N SER A 48 4.14 9.43 -5.79
CA SER A 48 3.19 9.23 -6.87
C SER A 48 1.77 9.23 -6.34
N ASP A 49 0.88 9.92 -7.04
CA ASP A 49 -0.57 9.94 -6.78
C ASP A 49 -1.34 9.19 -7.88
N LYS A 50 -0.64 8.41 -8.73
CA LYS A 50 -1.24 7.72 -9.87
C LYS A 50 -2.11 6.55 -9.42
N LEU A 51 -3.40 6.57 -9.77
CA LEU A 51 -4.34 5.47 -9.51
C LEU A 51 -3.96 4.18 -10.24
N THR A 52 -3.22 4.30 -11.35
CA THR A 52 -2.79 3.16 -12.18
C THR A 52 -1.51 2.51 -11.70
N GLU A 53 -0.85 3.08 -10.69
CA GLU A 53 0.36 2.51 -10.12
C GLU A 53 0.08 1.15 -9.49
N PRO A 54 0.90 0.11 -9.74
CA PRO A 54 0.71 -1.19 -9.11
C PRO A 54 0.72 -1.08 -7.58
N LEU A 55 0.13 -2.04 -6.89
CA LEU A 55 0.36 -2.18 -5.46
C LEU A 55 1.82 -2.60 -5.24
N GLU A 56 2.47 -2.01 -4.23
CA GLU A 56 3.86 -2.27 -3.86
C GLU A 56 4.16 -3.76 -3.63
N LEU A 57 3.16 -4.50 -3.14
CA LEU A 57 3.22 -5.96 -3.03
C LEU A 57 2.26 -6.57 -4.07
N ASN A 58 2.79 -6.93 -5.23
CA ASN A 58 2.03 -7.45 -6.37
C ASN A 58 2.59 -8.81 -6.86
N PRO A 59 2.19 -9.94 -6.25
CA PRO A 59 2.82 -11.25 -6.49
C PRO A 59 2.76 -11.76 -7.93
N CYS A 60 1.76 -11.36 -8.69
CA CYS A 60 1.55 -11.85 -10.04
C CYS A 60 1.92 -10.86 -11.14
N TRP A 61 2.44 -9.68 -10.78
CA TRP A 61 2.85 -8.60 -11.72
C TRP A 61 1.74 -8.14 -12.68
N HIS A 62 0.46 -8.39 -12.32
CA HIS A 62 -0.68 -8.07 -13.18
C HIS A 62 -1.40 -6.81 -12.72
N ARG A 63 -1.87 -6.02 -13.70
CA ARG A 63 -2.93 -5.05 -13.45
C ARG A 63 -4.20 -5.82 -13.10
N ARG A 64 -4.86 -5.43 -12.01
CA ARG A 64 -6.04 -6.10 -11.48
C ARG A 64 -7.31 -5.39 -11.87
N ALA A 65 -8.38 -6.15 -12.09
CA ALA A 65 -9.71 -5.56 -12.29
C ALA A 65 -10.16 -4.71 -11.09
N VAL A 66 -9.77 -5.07 -9.85
CA VAL A 66 -10.06 -4.29 -8.63
C VAL A 66 -9.39 -2.92 -8.61
N ASP A 67 -8.37 -2.70 -9.41
CA ASP A 67 -7.71 -1.40 -9.50
C ASP A 67 -8.63 -0.32 -10.10
N ARG A 68 -9.69 -0.72 -10.81
CA ARG A 68 -10.73 0.18 -11.31
C ARG A 68 -11.60 0.80 -10.20
N ASP A 69 -11.59 0.20 -9.01
CA ASP A 69 -12.37 0.65 -7.86
C ASP A 69 -11.58 1.60 -6.95
N ARG A 70 -10.35 1.94 -7.32
CA ARG A 70 -9.55 2.95 -6.63
C ARG A 70 -10.09 4.35 -6.94
N VAL A 71 -10.21 5.17 -5.90
CA VAL A 71 -10.66 6.56 -6.02
C VAL A 71 -9.57 7.56 -5.64
N ALA A 72 -8.62 7.17 -4.80
CA ALA A 72 -7.41 7.92 -4.49
C ALA A 72 -6.25 6.97 -4.20
N ALA A 73 -5.04 7.38 -4.52
CA ALA A 73 -3.81 6.66 -4.17
C ALA A 73 -2.70 7.65 -3.88
N ARG A 74 -1.80 7.29 -2.98
CA ARG A 74 -0.56 8.00 -2.73
C ARG A 74 0.50 7.01 -2.29
N THR A 75 1.64 7.03 -2.97
CA THR A 75 2.79 6.16 -2.71
C THR A 75 4.01 7.04 -2.48
N ILE A 76 4.81 6.71 -1.49
CA ILE A 76 6.16 7.21 -1.34
C ILE A 76 7.12 6.02 -1.34
N THR A 77 8.14 6.10 -2.18
CA THR A 77 9.26 5.17 -2.23
C THR A 77 10.52 5.90 -1.80
N LEU A 78 11.25 5.31 -0.88
CA LEU A 78 12.50 5.82 -0.35
C LEU A 78 13.62 4.87 -0.79
N TRP A 79 14.76 5.41 -1.18
CA TRP A 79 15.93 4.61 -1.55
C TRP A 79 17.21 5.22 -0.97
N THR A 80 18.23 4.37 -0.82
CA THR A 80 19.59 4.78 -0.49
C THR A 80 20.55 4.29 -1.57
N SER A 81 21.77 4.80 -1.62
CA SER A 81 22.85 4.33 -2.51
C SER A 81 23.22 2.86 -2.29
N GLY A 82 22.92 2.31 -1.10
CA GLY A 82 22.91 0.88 -0.82
C GLY A 82 21.61 0.21 -1.29
N PRO A 83 21.49 -1.12 -1.13
CA PRO A 83 20.32 -1.88 -1.58
C PRO A 83 19.07 -1.66 -0.70
N SER A 84 19.01 -0.58 0.06
CA SER A 84 17.92 -0.34 1.03
C SER A 84 16.82 0.49 0.41
N ASN A 85 15.69 -0.17 0.15
CA ASN A 85 14.46 0.47 -0.30
C ASN A 85 13.35 0.27 0.73
N SER A 86 12.48 1.25 0.84
CA SER A 86 11.23 1.12 1.59
C SER A 86 10.12 1.88 0.90
N SER A 87 8.89 1.44 1.09
CA SER A 87 7.74 2.16 0.56
C SER A 87 6.58 2.21 1.56
N GLU A 88 5.79 3.26 1.42
CA GLU A 88 4.51 3.44 2.07
C GLU A 88 3.48 3.80 1.00
N GLN A 89 2.42 3.00 0.88
CA GLN A 89 1.34 3.23 -0.08
C GLN A 89 0.00 3.21 0.63
N LEU A 90 -0.80 4.26 0.39
CA LEU A 90 -2.19 4.34 0.80
C LEU A 90 -3.08 4.37 -0.44
N VAL A 91 -4.04 3.46 -0.51
CA VAL A 91 -5.02 3.37 -1.60
C VAL A 91 -6.41 3.40 -1.02
N ILE A 92 -7.24 4.34 -1.49
CA ILE A 92 -8.65 4.45 -1.12
C ILE A 92 -9.49 3.84 -2.25
N TYR A 93 -10.39 2.97 -1.87
CA TYR A 93 -11.35 2.32 -2.76
C TYR A 93 -12.73 2.96 -2.61
N LYS A 94 -13.57 2.81 -3.61
CA LYS A 94 -14.95 3.34 -3.62
C LYS A 94 -15.84 2.83 -2.47
N SER A 95 -15.43 1.73 -1.80
CA SER A 95 -16.17 1.16 -0.66
C SER A 95 -15.30 0.23 0.17
N PRO A 96 -15.67 -0.05 1.46
CA PRO A 96 -15.02 -1.05 2.29
C PRO A 96 -15.02 -2.46 1.66
N ARG A 97 -16.08 -2.81 0.93
CA ARG A 97 -16.18 -4.08 0.20
C ARG A 97 -15.16 -4.17 -0.93
N ALA A 98 -14.92 -3.08 -1.66
CA ALA A 98 -13.91 -3.05 -2.72
C ALA A 98 -12.50 -3.20 -2.14
N ALA A 99 -12.18 -2.52 -1.04
CA ALA A 99 -10.90 -2.67 -0.33
C ALA A 99 -10.71 -4.10 0.22
N HIS A 100 -11.76 -4.70 0.80
CA HIS A 100 -11.73 -6.10 1.24
C HIS A 100 -11.47 -7.06 0.07
N SER A 101 -12.12 -6.84 -1.08
CA SER A 101 -11.92 -7.64 -2.27
C SER A 101 -10.48 -7.54 -2.79
N ALA A 102 -9.87 -6.34 -2.74
CA ALA A 102 -8.47 -6.13 -3.11
C ALA A 102 -7.51 -6.93 -2.20
N LEU A 103 -7.69 -6.85 -0.88
CA LEU A 103 -6.87 -7.62 0.07
C LEU A 103 -7.05 -9.14 -0.09
N THR A 104 -8.29 -9.59 -0.26
CA THR A 104 -8.60 -11.03 -0.49
C THR A 104 -7.93 -11.53 -1.75
N ARG A 105 -7.93 -10.74 -2.82
CA ARG A 105 -7.26 -11.09 -4.08
C ARG A 105 -5.74 -11.19 -3.90
N LEU A 106 -5.12 -10.26 -3.17
CA LEU A 106 -3.70 -10.36 -2.83
C LEU A 106 -3.37 -11.69 -2.13
N ARG A 107 -4.19 -12.11 -1.16
CA ARG A 107 -4.03 -13.41 -0.47
C ARG A 107 -4.07 -14.60 -1.43
N VAL A 108 -4.96 -14.56 -2.42
CA VAL A 108 -5.08 -15.61 -3.45
C VAL A 108 -3.87 -15.56 -4.39
N GLU A 109 -3.47 -14.39 -4.84
CA GLU A 109 -2.37 -14.21 -5.78
C GLU A 109 -1.02 -14.61 -5.19
N VAL A 110 -0.76 -14.33 -3.92
CA VAL A 110 0.46 -14.82 -3.24
C VAL A 110 0.55 -16.35 -3.32
N LYS A 111 -0.57 -17.07 -3.10
CA LYS A 111 -0.57 -18.53 -3.20
C LYS A 111 -0.38 -19.00 -4.64
N ARG A 112 -1.06 -18.34 -5.59
CA ARG A 112 -1.01 -18.71 -7.02
C ARG A 112 0.35 -18.44 -7.64
N CYS A 113 0.98 -17.30 -7.27
CA CYS A 113 2.24 -16.83 -7.82
C CYS A 113 3.41 -16.99 -6.83
N ALA A 114 3.28 -17.93 -5.87
CA ALA A 114 4.27 -18.12 -4.80
C ALA A 114 5.69 -18.38 -5.32
N ARG A 115 5.81 -19.00 -6.49
CA ARG A 115 7.07 -19.29 -7.18
C ARG A 115 6.89 -18.97 -8.66
N LYS A 116 6.95 -17.69 -9.00
CA LYS A 116 6.84 -17.25 -10.38
C LYS A 116 8.10 -16.49 -10.75
N ASP A 117 8.74 -16.94 -11.81
CA ASP A 117 9.88 -16.25 -12.39
C ASP A 117 9.38 -14.99 -13.13
N ASP A 118 10.16 -13.94 -13.11
CA ASP A 118 9.88 -12.74 -13.91
C ASP A 118 10.22 -13.06 -15.37
N PRO A 119 9.26 -13.01 -16.30
CA PRO A 119 9.54 -13.31 -17.68
C PRO A 119 10.49 -12.30 -18.37
N SER A 120 10.64 -11.10 -17.79
CA SER A 120 11.58 -10.07 -18.29
C SER A 120 13.01 -10.27 -17.81
N VAL A 121 13.20 -11.07 -16.73
CA VAL A 121 14.52 -11.39 -16.15
C VAL A 121 14.54 -12.88 -15.80
N PRO A 122 14.78 -13.77 -16.77
CA PRO A 122 14.67 -15.23 -16.57
C PRO A 122 15.58 -15.80 -15.46
N GLU A 123 16.71 -15.13 -15.19
CA GLU A 123 17.66 -15.54 -14.15
C GLU A 123 17.15 -15.20 -12.73
N LEU A 124 16.14 -14.32 -12.62
CA LEU A 124 15.63 -13.85 -11.35
C LEU A 124 14.44 -14.70 -10.89
N LYS A 125 14.66 -15.48 -9.85
CA LYS A 125 13.63 -16.32 -9.22
C LYS A 125 13.02 -15.64 -8.02
N PHE A 126 11.69 -15.67 -7.93
CA PHE A 126 10.94 -15.11 -6.82
C PHE A 126 10.29 -16.19 -5.94
N GLN A 127 10.36 -16.00 -4.64
CA GLN A 127 9.60 -16.80 -3.69
C GLN A 127 8.83 -15.90 -2.73
N TRP A 128 7.52 -15.85 -2.89
CA TRP A 128 6.62 -15.13 -2.00
C TRP A 128 6.34 -15.90 -0.72
N ARG A 129 6.18 -15.16 0.36
CA ARG A 129 5.85 -15.67 1.70
C ARG A 129 4.76 -14.82 2.33
N THR A 130 3.99 -15.44 3.21
CA THR A 130 2.98 -14.75 4.03
C THR A 130 3.17 -15.07 5.49
N SER A 131 2.76 -14.13 6.35
CA SER A 131 2.73 -14.30 7.80
C SER A 131 1.47 -13.68 8.40
N LYS A 132 1.15 -14.03 9.62
CA LYS A 132 0.05 -13.40 10.35
C LYS A 132 0.44 -11.97 10.74
N ALA A 133 -0.48 -11.03 10.56
CA ALA A 133 -0.34 -9.65 10.99
C ALA A 133 -1.66 -9.15 11.59
N LYS A 134 -1.60 -8.13 12.47
CA LYS A 134 -2.77 -7.53 13.11
C LYS A 134 -2.67 -6.00 13.02
N ALA A 135 -3.38 -5.42 12.07
CA ALA A 135 -3.53 -3.97 11.89
C ALA A 135 -4.86 -3.67 11.21
N GLY A 136 -5.48 -2.54 11.55
CA GLY A 136 -6.78 -2.17 10.98
C GLY A 136 -7.87 -3.20 11.25
N ASP A 137 -8.77 -3.37 10.28
CA ASP A 137 -9.85 -4.39 10.32
C ASP A 137 -9.32 -5.76 9.91
N GLU A 138 -8.35 -5.77 8.97
CA GLU A 138 -7.72 -6.97 8.43
C GLU A 138 -6.27 -6.66 8.06
N ALA A 139 -5.38 -7.64 8.20
CA ALA A 139 -4.01 -7.52 7.73
C ALA A 139 -3.41 -8.87 7.35
N ILE A 140 -2.32 -8.80 6.56
CA ILE A 140 -1.46 -9.93 6.22
C ILE A 140 -0.02 -9.42 6.11
N GLY A 141 0.92 -10.12 6.72
CA GLY A 141 2.34 -9.95 6.41
C GLY A 141 2.61 -10.62 5.06
N MET A 142 3.32 -9.93 4.19
CA MET A 142 3.73 -10.40 2.87
C MET A 142 5.18 -10.02 2.63
N GLY A 143 5.87 -10.82 1.85
CA GLY A 143 7.22 -10.50 1.42
C GLY A 143 7.70 -11.51 0.39
N TYR A 144 8.84 -11.23 -0.19
CA TYR A 144 9.45 -12.14 -1.14
C TYR A 144 10.97 -12.15 -1.00
N ARG A 145 11.55 -13.23 -1.47
CA ARG A 145 12.98 -13.36 -1.69
C ARG A 145 13.24 -13.50 -3.17
N THR A 146 14.35 -12.93 -3.61
CA THR A 146 14.83 -13.12 -4.97
C THR A 146 16.17 -13.82 -4.95
N TRP A 147 16.40 -14.65 -5.95
CA TRP A 147 17.67 -15.29 -6.21
C TRP A 147 18.09 -14.96 -7.64
N GLN A 148 19.36 -14.68 -7.80
CA GLN A 148 20.01 -14.52 -9.09
C GLN A 148 21.21 -15.47 -9.16
N ASP A 149 21.27 -16.29 -10.20
CA ASP A 149 22.32 -17.31 -10.39
C ASP A 149 22.51 -18.23 -9.16
N GLY A 150 21.39 -18.57 -8.51
CA GLY A 150 21.39 -19.44 -7.32
C GLY A 150 21.76 -18.73 -6.00
N SER A 151 22.22 -17.49 -6.03
CA SER A 151 22.54 -16.69 -4.87
C SER A 151 21.36 -15.84 -4.41
N LEU A 152 21.15 -15.69 -3.09
CA LEU A 152 20.15 -14.78 -2.53
C LEU A 152 20.53 -13.34 -2.88
N ASN A 153 19.66 -12.67 -3.64
CA ASN A 153 19.88 -11.29 -4.10
C ASN A 153 19.21 -10.28 -3.17
N GLN A 154 17.94 -10.49 -2.84
CA GLN A 154 17.18 -9.53 -2.03
C GLN A 154 16.10 -10.23 -1.20
N THR A 155 15.79 -9.66 -0.05
CA THR A 155 14.62 -10.03 0.76
C THR A 155 13.79 -8.78 1.03
N ILE A 156 12.53 -8.79 0.60
CA ILE A 156 11.55 -7.74 0.91
C ILE A 156 10.57 -8.26 1.96
N THR A 157 10.39 -7.48 3.00
CA THR A 157 9.36 -7.69 4.02
C THR A 157 8.31 -6.59 3.93
N GLY A 158 7.05 -6.95 4.09
CA GLY A 158 5.98 -5.97 4.05
C GLY A 158 4.74 -6.38 4.81
N ILE A 159 3.82 -5.46 4.94
CA ILE A 159 2.48 -5.65 5.51
C ILE A 159 1.45 -4.97 4.60
N VAL A 160 0.34 -5.66 4.41
CA VAL A 160 -0.87 -5.08 3.80
C VAL A 160 -1.97 -5.10 4.84
N ALA A 161 -2.53 -3.93 5.14
CA ALA A 161 -3.61 -3.77 6.11
C ALA A 161 -4.79 -3.03 5.48
N ARG A 162 -6.01 -3.33 5.93
CA ARG A 162 -7.24 -2.66 5.52
C ARG A 162 -7.90 -1.98 6.71
N ARG A 163 -8.42 -0.77 6.50
CA ARG A 163 -9.31 -0.09 7.42
C ARG A 163 -10.40 0.62 6.63
N GLY A 164 -11.68 0.25 6.86
CA GLY A 164 -12.78 0.77 6.06
C GLY A 164 -12.55 0.55 4.56
N SER A 165 -12.57 1.63 3.77
CA SER A 165 -12.29 1.63 2.34
C SER A 165 -10.80 1.82 1.99
N ALA A 166 -9.91 1.97 2.97
CA ALA A 166 -8.48 2.16 2.78
C ALA A 166 -7.69 0.84 2.82
N LEU A 167 -6.72 0.71 1.92
CA LEU A 167 -5.66 -0.29 1.93
C LEU A 167 -4.32 0.40 2.15
N MET A 168 -3.56 -0.06 3.13
CA MET A 168 -2.25 0.46 3.49
C MET A 168 -1.20 -0.61 3.25
N ILE A 169 -0.12 -0.27 2.56
CA ILE A 169 0.96 -1.18 2.23
C ILE A 169 2.27 -0.54 2.68
N TYR A 170 3.05 -1.30 3.40
CA TYR A 170 4.41 -0.94 3.82
C TYR A 170 5.36 -2.02 3.37
N THR A 171 6.47 -1.63 2.76
CA THR A 171 7.55 -2.55 2.39
C THR A 171 8.89 -2.01 2.84
N THR A 172 9.83 -2.92 3.06
CA THR A 172 11.21 -2.58 3.36
C THR A 172 12.11 -3.75 2.99
N ASP A 173 13.35 -3.43 2.63
CA ASP A 173 14.41 -4.43 2.53
C ASP A 173 14.74 -5.01 3.90
N GLU A 174 15.19 -6.27 3.93
CA GLU A 174 15.59 -6.95 5.16
C GLU A 174 16.72 -6.18 5.85
N GLY A 175 16.57 -5.95 7.15
CA GLY A 175 17.54 -5.23 7.96
C GLY A 175 17.27 -3.75 8.17
N VAL A 176 16.42 -3.10 7.37
CA VAL A 176 16.08 -1.68 7.57
C VAL A 176 15.03 -1.51 8.65
N TYR A 177 13.92 -2.24 8.55
CA TYR A 177 12.86 -2.27 9.58
C TYR A 177 12.41 -3.69 9.84
N GLY A 178 12.28 -4.07 11.12
CA GLY A 178 11.70 -5.35 11.49
C GLY A 178 10.17 -5.38 11.25
N PRO A 179 9.57 -6.58 11.13
CA PRO A 179 8.11 -6.75 10.94
C PRO A 179 7.26 -6.06 12.00
N GLY A 180 7.80 -5.90 13.22
CA GLY A 180 7.15 -5.19 14.32
C GLY A 180 6.97 -3.71 14.05
N GLN A 181 7.93 -3.04 13.40
CA GLN A 181 7.85 -1.63 13.04
C GLN A 181 6.81 -1.42 11.93
N LEU A 182 6.82 -2.23 10.87
CA LEU A 182 5.82 -2.17 9.80
C LEU A 182 4.40 -2.35 10.34
N THR A 183 4.21 -3.24 11.32
CA THR A 183 2.92 -3.44 11.99
C THR A 183 2.49 -2.21 12.78
N LYS A 184 3.42 -1.55 13.49
CA LYS A 184 3.12 -0.30 14.21
C LYS A 184 2.70 0.81 13.24
N ASP A 185 3.41 0.95 12.13
CA ASP A 185 3.12 1.99 11.13
C ASP A 185 1.79 1.72 10.41
N ALA A 186 1.49 0.49 10.06
CA ALA A 186 0.18 0.10 9.53
C ALA A 186 -0.97 0.41 10.50
N ARG A 187 -0.77 0.22 11.83
CA ARG A 187 -1.78 0.59 12.84
C ARG A 187 -1.96 2.09 12.96
N LYS A 188 -0.86 2.86 12.95
CA LYS A 188 -0.92 4.32 12.97
C LYS A 188 -1.66 4.85 11.75
N MET A 189 -1.33 4.32 10.56
CA MET A 189 -1.99 4.74 9.32
C MET A 189 -3.46 4.31 9.31
N ALA A 190 -3.82 3.15 9.82
CA ALA A 190 -5.21 2.71 9.94
C ALA A 190 -6.05 3.71 10.75
N ALA A 191 -5.52 4.19 11.87
CA ALA A 191 -6.17 5.23 12.67
C ALA A 191 -6.21 6.59 11.95
N LYS A 192 -5.13 6.94 11.22
CA LYS A 192 -5.05 8.20 10.47
C LYS A 192 -5.98 8.21 9.26
N ALA A 193 -6.10 7.11 8.54
CA ALA A 193 -6.95 6.99 7.36
C ALA A 193 -8.44 7.23 7.68
N CYS A 194 -8.92 6.88 8.89
CA CYS A 194 -10.28 7.20 9.34
C CYS A 194 -10.57 8.70 9.47
N LYS A 195 -9.55 9.56 9.42
CA LYS A 195 -9.74 11.03 9.37
C LYS A 195 -10.10 11.53 7.96
N LEU A 196 -9.94 10.70 6.94
CA LEU A 196 -10.37 11.02 5.60
C LEU A 196 -11.88 10.77 5.46
N PRO A 197 -12.65 11.70 4.82
CA PRO A 197 -14.09 11.56 4.65
C PRO A 197 -14.47 10.25 3.96
N GLY A 198 -15.46 9.53 4.49
CA GLY A 198 -16.00 8.32 3.88
C GLY A 198 -15.08 7.09 3.86
N VAL A 199 -13.94 7.13 4.58
CA VAL A 199 -13.03 5.97 4.65
C VAL A 199 -13.50 4.95 5.68
N CYS A 200 -13.94 5.40 6.83
CA CYS A 200 -14.48 4.60 7.93
C CYS A 200 -15.95 4.94 8.17
#